data_dad32fa6a8e56d9a3b53d9e67d52eef3
#
_entry.id   dad32fa6a8e56d9a3b53d9e67d52eef3
#
_cell.length_a   1.000
_cell.length_b   1.000
_cell.length_c   1.000
_cell.angle_alpha   90.00
_cell.angle_beta   90.00
_cell.angle_gamma   90.00
#
_symmetry.space_group_name_H-M   'P 1'
#
loop_
_entity.id
_entity.type
_entity.pdbx_description
1 polymer ?
#
loop_
_entity_poly.entity_id
_entity_poly.type
_entity_poly.pdbx_seq_one_letter_code
_entity_poly.pdbx_strand_id
1 'polypeptide(L)'
;RRRVLDLLVSHGAVSASGLAGWVPFTRQAVSKHLVVLERAGLISRRKQGREVLYQVEAERLDQAVRAMAELAAQWDRRLGAIKRLAEAAHAENKMRNPDEQ
;
A
#
# COMPACT_ATOMS: atom_id res chain seq x y z
N ARG A 1 7.33 -8.49 -1.62
CA ARG A 1 6.89 -7.88 -0.33
C ARG A 1 5.40 -8.00 -0.14
N ARG A 2 4.62 -7.57 -1.11
CA ARG A 2 3.16 -7.62 -1.04
C ARG A 2 2.66 -9.05 -0.85
N ARG A 3 3.24 -10.01 -1.57
CA ARG A 3 2.84 -11.42 -1.47
C ARG A 3 3.10 -11.99 -0.08
N VAL A 4 4.23 -11.64 0.54
CA VAL A 4 4.54 -12.04 1.91
C VAL A 4 3.53 -11.44 2.87
N LEU A 5 3.19 -10.17 2.71
CA LEU A 5 2.20 -9.49 3.55
C LEU A 5 0.82 -10.13 3.39
N ASP A 6 0.40 -10.41 2.17
CA ASP A 6 -0.89 -11.06 1.89
C ASP A 6 -0.97 -12.43 2.56
N LEU A 7 0.11 -13.21 2.53
CA LEU A 7 0.17 -14.52 3.17
C LEU A 7 0.07 -14.40 4.69
N LEU A 8 0.73 -13.41 5.28
CA LEU A 8 0.65 -13.16 6.73
C LEU A 8 -0.76 -12.75 7.14
N VAL A 9 -1.42 -11.92 6.37
CA VAL A 9 -2.81 -11.54 6.62
C VAL A 9 -3.73 -12.76 6.59
N SER A 10 -3.52 -13.64 5.61
CA SER A 10 -4.38 -14.83 5.42
C SER A 10 -4.14 -15.93 6.44
N HIS A 11 -2.89 -16.14 6.86
CA HIS A 11 -2.50 -17.28 7.70
C HIS A 11 -2.21 -16.94 9.16
N GLY A 12 -2.17 -15.68 9.52
CA GLY A 12 -1.87 -15.23 10.87
C GLY A 12 -0.37 -15.29 11.18
N ALA A 13 -0.01 -15.85 12.32
CA ALA A 13 1.39 -15.91 12.75
C ALA A 13 2.11 -17.06 12.06
N VAL A 14 3.18 -16.76 11.32
CA VAL A 14 3.93 -17.75 10.53
C VAL A 14 5.43 -17.49 10.65
N SER A 15 6.22 -18.58 10.64
CA SER A 15 7.68 -18.49 10.61
C SER A 15 8.19 -18.15 9.21
N ALA A 16 9.44 -17.66 9.12
CA ALA A 16 10.09 -17.43 7.84
C ALA A 16 10.17 -18.69 6.99
N SER A 17 10.43 -19.82 7.62
CA SER A 17 10.49 -21.13 6.94
C SER A 17 9.13 -21.53 6.37
N GLY A 18 8.06 -21.29 7.14
CA GLY A 18 6.69 -21.53 6.68
C GLY A 18 6.33 -20.69 5.46
N LEU A 19 6.65 -19.39 5.51
CA LEU A 19 6.42 -18.49 4.38
C LEU A 19 7.19 -18.90 3.15
N ALA A 20 8.46 -19.31 3.30
CA ALA A 20 9.30 -19.73 2.20
C ALA A 20 8.72 -20.96 1.47
N GLY A 21 7.95 -21.80 2.15
CA GLY A 21 7.27 -22.94 1.54
C GLY A 21 6.12 -22.57 0.60
N TRP A 22 5.60 -21.32 0.71
CA TRP A 22 4.44 -20.88 -0.08
C TRP A 22 4.76 -19.90 -1.19
N VAL A 23 6.00 -19.47 -1.29
CA VAL A 23 6.41 -18.51 -2.30
C VAL A 23 7.54 -19.06 -3.16
N PRO A 24 7.68 -18.60 -4.41
CA PRO A 24 8.76 -19.04 -5.30
C PRO A 24 10.09 -18.32 -5.01
N PHE A 25 10.26 -17.82 -3.80
CA PHE A 25 11.47 -17.12 -3.37
C PHE A 25 12.28 -17.98 -2.42
N THR A 26 13.57 -17.70 -2.34
CA THR A 26 14.43 -18.35 -1.35
C THR A 26 14.07 -17.89 0.05
N ARG A 27 14.42 -18.67 1.07
CA ARG A 27 14.26 -18.29 2.47
C ARG A 27 14.99 -16.97 2.78
N GLN A 28 16.15 -16.76 2.17
CA GLN A 28 16.90 -15.51 2.33
C GLN A 28 16.14 -14.32 1.80
N ALA A 29 15.50 -14.45 0.64
CA ALA A 29 14.66 -13.40 0.08
C ALA A 29 13.47 -13.10 0.97
N VAL A 30 12.80 -14.13 1.50
CA VAL A 30 11.71 -13.97 2.46
C VAL A 30 12.18 -13.22 3.70
N SER A 31 13.33 -13.59 4.25
CA SER A 31 13.89 -12.93 5.44
C SER A 31 14.16 -11.44 5.18
N LYS A 32 14.68 -11.09 4.01
CA LYS A 32 14.89 -9.70 3.62
C LYS A 32 13.57 -8.91 3.54
N HIS A 33 12.54 -9.50 2.97
CA HIS A 33 11.22 -8.89 2.92
C HIS A 33 10.66 -8.66 4.33
N LEU A 34 10.81 -9.64 5.21
CA LEU A 34 10.34 -9.54 6.59
C LEU A 34 11.05 -8.41 7.35
N VAL A 35 12.36 -8.25 7.17
CA VAL A 35 13.11 -7.14 7.78
C VAL A 35 12.55 -5.78 7.35
N VAL A 36 12.28 -5.62 6.06
CA VAL A 36 11.73 -4.37 5.54
C VAL A 36 10.34 -4.09 6.11
N LEU A 37 9.47 -5.09 6.14
CA LEU A 37 8.12 -4.97 6.68
C LEU A 37 8.13 -4.68 8.19
N GLU A 38 9.03 -5.31 8.93
CA GLU A 38 9.18 -5.06 10.36
C GLU A 38 9.67 -3.64 10.64
N ARG A 39 10.66 -3.17 9.88
CA ARG A 39 11.15 -1.79 10.00
C ARG A 39 10.09 -0.75 9.69
N ALA A 40 9.20 -1.07 8.76
CA ALA A 40 8.06 -0.21 8.44
C ALA A 40 6.97 -0.25 9.51
N GLY A 41 7.06 -1.17 10.46
CA GLY A 41 6.08 -1.34 11.53
C GLY A 41 4.80 -2.03 11.09
N LEU A 42 4.79 -2.67 9.91
CA LEU A 42 3.62 -3.37 9.39
C LEU A 42 3.47 -4.77 9.96
N ILE A 43 4.57 -5.36 10.40
CA ILE A 43 4.59 -6.66 11.04
C ILE A 43 5.43 -6.63 12.31
N SER A 44 5.18 -7.56 13.20
CA SER A 44 5.98 -7.81 14.38
C SER A 44 6.39 -9.26 14.45
N ARG A 45 7.36 -9.56 15.27
CA ARG A 45 7.82 -10.92 15.50
C ARG A 45 7.76 -11.25 16.99
N ARG A 46 7.53 -12.51 17.26
CA ARG A 46 7.60 -13.03 18.62
C ARG A 46 8.26 -14.39 18.61
N LYS A 47 8.97 -14.70 19.66
CA LYS A 47 9.57 -16.01 19.83
C LYS A 47 8.56 -16.94 20.50
N GLN A 48 8.34 -18.10 19.90
CA GLN A 48 7.49 -19.14 20.46
C GLN A 48 8.25 -20.47 20.40
N GLY A 49 8.73 -20.90 21.57
CA GLY A 49 9.62 -22.06 21.62
C GLY A 49 10.92 -21.78 20.88
N ARG A 50 11.25 -22.61 19.89
CA ARG A 50 12.44 -22.46 19.04
C ARG A 50 12.17 -21.64 17.79
N GLU A 51 10.91 -21.32 17.53
CA GLU A 51 10.51 -20.62 16.33
C GLU A 51 10.34 -19.13 16.59
N VAL A 52 10.58 -18.35 15.52
CA VAL A 52 10.21 -16.93 15.48
C VAL A 52 9.02 -16.81 14.53
N LEU A 53 7.91 -16.31 15.04
CA LEU A 53 6.69 -16.14 14.29
C LEU A 53 6.50 -14.66 13.93
N TYR A 54 6.10 -14.41 12.70
CA TYR A 54 5.80 -13.08 12.18
C TYR A 54 4.29 -12.93 12.03
N GLN A 55 3.77 -11.77 12.38
CA GLN A 55 2.35 -11.48 12.28
C GLN A 55 2.14 -10.03 11.87
N VAL A 56 1.01 -9.76 11.23
CA VAL A 56 0.65 -8.41 10.82
C VAL A 56 0.27 -7.58 12.05
N GLU A 57 0.77 -6.35 12.08
CA GLU A 57 0.31 -5.34 13.03
C GLU A 57 -0.94 -4.69 12.47
N ALA A 58 -2.10 -5.27 12.77
CA ALA A 58 -3.38 -4.90 12.18
C ALA A 58 -3.71 -3.42 12.37
N GLU A 59 -3.43 -2.87 13.55
CA GLU A 59 -3.70 -1.46 13.84
C GLU A 59 -2.85 -0.52 12.98
N ARG A 60 -1.58 -0.82 12.82
CA ARG A 60 -0.69 -0.02 11.99
C ARG A 60 -1.04 -0.12 10.51
N LEU A 61 -1.41 -1.30 10.08
CA LEU A 61 -1.86 -1.51 8.71
C LEU A 61 -3.14 -0.71 8.45
N ASP A 62 -4.08 -0.73 9.38
CA ASP A 62 -5.31 0.04 9.30
C ASP A 62 -5.05 1.54 9.21
N GLN A 63 -4.13 2.06 10.04
CA GLN A 63 -3.70 3.45 10.01
C GLN A 63 -3.09 3.82 8.66
N ALA A 64 -2.26 2.94 8.09
CA ALA A 64 -1.66 3.15 6.78
C ALA A 64 -2.72 3.21 5.67
N VAL A 65 -3.69 2.32 5.71
CA VAL A 65 -4.81 2.31 4.76
C VAL A 65 -5.61 3.61 4.85
N ARG A 66 -5.91 4.06 6.05
CA ARG A 66 -6.64 5.33 6.27
C ARG A 66 -5.86 6.52 5.76
N ALA A 67 -4.56 6.57 6.03
CA ALA A 67 -3.71 7.65 5.55
C ALA A 67 -3.65 7.68 4.02
N MET A 68 -3.56 6.53 3.38
CA MET A 68 -3.57 6.42 1.93
C MET A 68 -4.92 6.83 1.34
N ALA A 69 -6.02 6.45 1.97
CA ALA A 69 -7.36 6.85 1.52
C ALA A 69 -7.54 8.38 1.63
N GLU A 70 -7.06 8.99 2.70
CA GLU A 70 -7.10 10.43 2.88
C GLU A 70 -6.26 11.16 1.82
N LEU A 71 -5.08 10.65 1.54
CA LEU A 71 -4.21 11.20 0.49
C LEU A 71 -4.88 11.09 -0.88
N ALA A 72 -5.50 9.96 -1.18
CA ALA A 72 -6.24 9.76 -2.42
C ALA A 72 -7.39 10.77 -2.55
N ALA A 73 -8.13 11.02 -1.46
CA ALA A 73 -9.20 12.01 -1.45
C ALA A 73 -8.68 13.42 -1.73
N GLN A 74 -7.51 13.77 -1.19
CA GLN A 74 -6.86 15.06 -1.47
C GLN A 74 -6.50 15.21 -2.95
N TRP A 75 -5.96 14.14 -3.54
CA TRP A 75 -5.64 14.10 -4.96
C TRP A 75 -6.88 14.25 -5.83
N ASP A 76 -7.96 13.58 -5.48
CA ASP A 76 -9.23 13.68 -6.21
C ASP A 76 -9.78 15.10 -6.19
N ARG A 77 -9.74 15.77 -5.03
CA ARG A 77 -10.15 17.16 -4.92
C ARG A 77 -9.29 18.08 -5.78
N ARG A 78 -7.97 17.85 -5.77
CA ARG A 78 -7.02 18.64 -6.55
C ARG A 78 -7.23 18.45 -8.04
N LEU A 79 -7.39 17.20 -8.48
CA LEU A 79 -7.67 16.88 -9.87
C LEU A 79 -9.01 17.46 -10.31
N GLY A 80 -10.03 17.40 -9.46
CA GLY A 80 -11.33 18.01 -9.72
C GLY A 80 -11.23 19.53 -9.91
N ALA A 81 -10.42 20.21 -9.09
CA ALA A 81 -10.19 21.65 -9.22
C ALA A 81 -9.49 21.99 -10.53
N ILE A 82 -8.46 21.20 -10.90
CA ILE A 82 -7.75 21.39 -12.16
C ILE A 82 -8.69 21.17 -13.35
N LYS A 83 -9.53 20.16 -13.27
CA LYS A 83 -10.52 19.85 -14.31
C LYS A 83 -11.49 21.03 -14.50
N ARG A 84 -12.01 21.57 -13.41
CA ARG A 84 -12.92 22.73 -13.47
C ARG A 84 -12.25 23.96 -14.07
N LEU A 85 -10.99 24.21 -13.72
CA LEU A 85 -10.22 25.31 -14.31
C LEU A 85 -10.00 25.12 -15.79
N ALA A 86 -9.68 23.90 -16.22
CA ALA A 86 -9.50 23.58 -17.65
C ALA A 86 -10.81 23.74 -18.41
N GLU A 87 -11.92 23.29 -17.85
CA GLU A 87 -13.23 23.43 -18.46
C GLU A 87 -13.65 24.91 -18.57
N ALA A 88 -13.40 25.71 -17.54
CA ALA A 88 -13.66 27.14 -17.56
C ALA A 88 -12.82 27.85 -18.60
N ALA A 89 -11.53 27.53 -18.70
CA ALA A 89 -10.64 28.10 -19.70
C ALA A 89 -11.08 27.73 -21.11
N HIS A 90 -11.51 26.47 -21.33
CA HIS A 90 -12.01 26.02 -22.61
C HIS A 90 -13.30 26.74 -23.00
N ALA A 91 -14.24 26.90 -22.08
CA ALA A 91 -15.48 27.61 -22.31
C ALA A 91 -15.23 29.08 -22.67
N GLU A 92 -14.32 29.76 -21.93
CA GLU A 92 -13.93 31.13 -22.20
C GLU A 92 -13.30 31.29 -23.58
N ASN A 93 -12.40 30.40 -23.93
CA ASN A 93 -11.75 30.39 -25.24
C ASN A 93 -12.75 30.17 -26.37
N LYS A 94 -13.72 29.29 -26.17
CA LYS A 94 -14.79 29.01 -27.12
C LYS A 94 -15.71 30.19 -27.32
N MET A 95 -16.00 30.94 -26.28
CA MET A 95 -16.78 32.17 -26.34
C MET A 95 -16.02 33.31 -27.02
N ARG A 96 -14.70 33.35 -26.85
CA ARG A 96 -13.84 34.38 -27.44
C ARG A 96 -13.65 34.16 -28.95
N ASN A 97 -13.46 32.90 -29.39
CA ASN A 97 -13.21 32.54 -30.78
C ASN A 97 -14.15 31.39 -31.19
N PRO A 98 -15.44 31.70 -31.45
CA PRO A 98 -16.40 30.64 -31.77
C PRO A 98 -16.12 29.91 -33.08
N ASP A 99 -15.34 30.50 -34.00
CA ASP A 99 -14.99 29.93 -35.28
C ASP A 99 -13.76 29.04 -35.24
N GLU A 100 -13.03 29.05 -34.10
CA GLU A 100 -11.87 28.18 -33.90
C GLU A 100 -12.31 26.89 -33.23
N GLN A 101 -12.35 25.85 -34.01
CA GLN A 101 -12.58 24.51 -33.42
C GLN A 101 -11.56 23.52 -33.90
#